data_bf9b75a2210f509d76d791a6c1d645f8
#
_entry.id   bf9b75a2210f509d76d791a6c1d645f8
#
_cell.length_a   1.000
_cell.length_b   1.000
_cell.length_c   1.000
_cell.angle_alpha   90.00
_cell.angle_beta   90.00
_cell.angle_gamma   90.00
#
_symmetry.space_group_name_H-M   'P 1'
#
loop_
_entity.id
_entity.type
_entity.pdbx_description
1 polymer ?
#
loop_
_entity_poly.entity_id
_entity_poly.type
_entity_poly.pdbx_seq_one_letter_code
_entity_poly.pdbx_strand_id
1 'polypeptide(L)'
;MTLNLLVASGGVLSHAPSMNQTAMMLIDAFEPEGCTNLAKDSIFMMPHLGVLSAVHPEAAAQVFERDCLVYLGTCIAAKGLGKEGKPCFSWTLSGDVNASGTCNFGDLELIEMGPEQTATITCEPARGFDLGGGNGKKVTNEVRGGTVGLVIDGRGRPLGLPEDRQQCQMSMKTWVENMALYEEMEQAVVTA
;
A
#
# COMPACT_ATOMS: atom_id res chain seq x y z
N MET A 1 -14.67 1.73 2.98
CA MET A 1 -14.42 2.98 3.76
C MET A 1 -13.17 3.62 3.20
N THR A 2 -13.28 4.85 2.71
CA THR A 2 -12.11 5.57 2.19
C THR A 2 -11.28 6.10 3.35
N LEU A 3 -10.02 5.69 3.43
CA LEU A 3 -9.05 6.12 4.46
C LEU A 3 -7.94 6.91 3.78
N ASN A 4 -7.53 8.02 4.36
CA ASN A 4 -6.43 8.82 3.83
C ASN A 4 -5.06 8.33 4.31
N LEU A 5 -5.02 7.70 5.49
CA LEU A 5 -3.80 7.19 6.11
C LEU A 5 -4.11 5.95 6.94
N LEU A 6 -3.28 4.93 6.80
CA LEU A 6 -3.21 3.76 7.68
C LEU A 6 -1.84 3.74 8.37
N VAL A 7 -1.84 3.64 9.68
CA VAL A 7 -0.60 3.54 10.48
C VAL A 7 -0.52 2.17 11.13
N ALA A 8 0.50 1.41 10.75
CA ALA A 8 0.85 0.15 11.40
C ALA A 8 1.47 0.42 12.77
N SER A 9 0.90 -0.11 13.83
CA SER A 9 1.47 -0.07 15.17
C SER A 9 1.28 -1.41 15.86
N GLY A 10 2.14 -1.71 16.82
CA GLY A 10 2.14 -2.96 17.56
C GLY A 10 3.29 -3.89 17.17
N GLY A 11 3.63 -4.80 18.09
CA GLY A 11 4.86 -5.59 18.01
C GLY A 11 5.05 -6.36 16.69
N VAL A 12 3.99 -6.94 16.13
CA VAL A 12 4.08 -7.68 14.86
C VAL A 12 4.36 -6.74 13.69
N LEU A 13 3.65 -5.63 13.59
CA LEU A 13 3.77 -4.69 12.48
C LEU A 13 5.02 -3.82 12.58
N SER A 14 5.36 -3.37 13.80
CA SER A 14 6.56 -2.55 14.04
C SER A 14 7.86 -3.32 13.84
N HIS A 15 7.84 -4.65 14.07
CA HIS A 15 9.01 -5.53 13.97
C HIS A 15 8.92 -6.58 12.86
N ALA A 16 8.07 -6.35 11.87
CA ALA A 16 8.05 -7.20 10.68
C ALA A 16 9.43 -7.22 9.99
N PRO A 17 9.86 -8.36 9.44
CA PRO A 17 11.20 -8.53 8.86
C PRO A 17 11.52 -7.53 7.73
N SER A 18 10.50 -7.14 6.94
CA SER A 18 10.67 -6.11 5.91
C SER A 18 9.53 -5.09 5.92
N MET A 19 9.78 -3.92 5.33
CA MET A 19 8.77 -2.87 5.17
C MET A 19 7.68 -3.30 4.19
N ASN A 20 8.04 -4.08 3.16
CA ASN A 20 7.11 -4.62 2.19
C ASN A 20 6.11 -5.58 2.85
N GLN A 21 6.57 -6.42 3.79
CA GLN A 21 5.68 -7.27 4.59
C GLN A 21 4.73 -6.45 5.46
N THR A 22 5.21 -5.38 6.08
CA THR A 22 4.34 -4.47 6.86
C THR A 22 3.26 -3.85 5.97
N ALA A 23 3.64 -3.35 4.79
CA ALA A 23 2.69 -2.76 3.84
C ALA A 23 1.65 -3.79 3.38
N MET A 24 2.09 -5.00 3.03
CA MET A 24 1.19 -6.07 2.60
C MET A 24 0.20 -6.48 3.71
N MET A 25 0.68 -6.63 4.96
CA MET A 25 -0.20 -6.92 6.10
C MET A 25 -1.25 -5.83 6.33
N LEU A 26 -0.89 -4.54 6.18
CA LEU A 26 -1.85 -3.44 6.28
C LEU A 26 -2.90 -3.49 5.16
N ILE A 27 -2.46 -3.70 3.93
CA ILE A 27 -3.34 -3.73 2.76
C ILE A 27 -4.33 -4.89 2.88
N ASP A 28 -3.87 -6.08 3.28
CA ASP A 28 -4.70 -7.27 3.38
C ASP A 28 -5.64 -7.24 4.59
N ALA A 29 -5.21 -6.67 5.72
CA ALA A 29 -6.03 -6.61 6.92
C ALA A 29 -7.13 -5.53 6.87
N PHE A 30 -6.86 -4.41 6.22
CA PHE A 30 -7.78 -3.26 6.19
C PHE A 30 -8.48 -3.05 4.86
N GLU A 31 -8.02 -3.72 3.80
CA GLU A 31 -8.58 -3.62 2.46
C GLU A 31 -8.89 -2.16 2.05
N PRO A 32 -7.90 -1.23 2.10
CA PRO A 32 -8.15 0.17 1.79
C PRO A 32 -8.72 0.33 0.38
N GLU A 33 -9.63 1.30 0.21
CA GLU A 33 -10.27 1.63 -1.06
C GLU A 33 -9.82 3.01 -1.54
N GLY A 34 -9.54 3.16 -2.82
CA GLY A 34 -9.11 4.43 -3.41
C GLY A 34 -7.63 4.70 -3.21
N CYS A 35 -7.27 5.90 -2.79
CA CYS A 35 -5.90 6.34 -2.55
C CYS A 35 -5.65 6.45 -1.04
N THR A 36 -4.73 5.65 -0.50
CA THR A 36 -4.44 5.56 0.94
C THR A 36 -2.94 5.59 1.19
N ASN A 37 -2.48 6.53 2.00
CA ASN A 37 -1.09 6.54 2.48
C ASN A 37 -0.89 5.44 3.53
N LEU A 38 0.26 4.79 3.48
CA LEU A 38 0.67 3.75 4.42
C LEU A 38 1.86 4.25 5.23
N ALA A 39 1.80 4.08 6.53
CA ALA A 39 2.89 4.42 7.44
C ALA A 39 3.02 3.37 8.55
N LYS A 40 4.11 3.43 9.30
CA LYS A 40 4.44 2.53 10.39
C LYS A 40 5.01 3.29 11.58
N ASP A 41 4.54 2.98 12.79
CA ASP A 41 5.22 3.32 14.04
C ASP A 41 6.41 2.37 14.20
N SER A 42 7.61 2.84 13.83
CA SER A 42 8.79 2.00 13.65
C SER A 42 9.32 1.38 14.94
N ILE A 43 9.09 2.00 16.08
CA ILE A 43 9.62 1.61 17.39
C ILE A 43 8.53 1.37 18.44
N PHE A 44 7.28 1.31 18.03
CA PHE A 44 6.12 1.08 18.89
C PHE A 44 5.98 2.12 20.02
N MET A 45 6.16 3.40 19.69
CA MET A 45 6.10 4.50 20.67
C MET A 45 4.74 5.20 20.77
N MET A 46 3.79 4.95 19.86
CA MET A 46 2.46 5.57 19.90
C MET A 46 1.79 5.52 21.27
N PRO A 47 1.77 4.39 22.01
CA PRO A 47 1.13 4.35 23.33
C PRO A 47 1.79 5.27 24.35
N HIS A 48 3.12 5.34 24.35
CA HIS A 48 3.89 6.17 25.26
C HIS A 48 3.74 7.67 24.94
N LEU A 49 3.79 8.01 23.67
CA LEU A 49 3.58 9.38 23.20
C LEU A 49 2.12 9.81 23.40
N GLY A 50 1.17 8.88 23.32
CA GLY A 50 -0.22 9.13 23.70
C GLY A 50 -0.37 9.57 25.16
N VAL A 51 0.37 8.97 26.10
CA VAL A 51 0.41 9.42 27.50
C VAL A 51 1.09 10.79 27.63
N LEU A 52 2.21 11.00 26.93
CA LEU A 52 2.91 12.30 26.93
C LEU A 52 2.01 13.42 26.37
N SER A 53 1.20 13.14 25.36
CA SER A 53 0.30 14.12 24.73
C SER A 53 -0.72 14.72 25.69
N ALA A 54 -1.03 14.05 26.80
CA ALA A 54 -1.92 14.57 27.81
C ALA A 54 -1.36 15.83 28.55
N VAL A 55 -0.03 15.97 28.59
CA VAL A 55 0.66 17.09 29.24
C VAL A 55 1.45 17.95 28.24
N HIS A 56 1.95 17.38 27.16
CA HIS A 56 2.76 18.03 26.13
C HIS A 56 2.36 17.58 24.73
N PRO A 57 1.18 17.97 24.21
CA PRO A 57 0.66 17.48 22.94
C PRO A 57 1.55 17.82 21.74
N GLU A 58 2.08 19.02 21.68
CA GLU A 58 2.95 19.45 20.57
C GLU A 58 4.26 18.67 20.55
N ALA A 59 4.90 18.49 21.70
CA ALA A 59 6.14 17.72 21.80
C ALA A 59 5.90 16.23 21.42
N ALA A 60 4.80 15.65 21.87
CA ALA A 60 4.45 14.27 21.54
C ALA A 60 4.23 14.10 20.01
N ALA A 61 3.53 15.03 19.37
CA ALA A 61 3.32 15.02 17.92
C ALA A 61 4.64 15.16 17.16
N GLN A 62 5.48 16.13 17.52
CA GLN A 62 6.77 16.38 16.86
C GLN A 62 7.71 15.15 16.98
N VAL A 63 7.79 14.53 18.14
CA VAL A 63 8.60 13.30 18.34
C VAL A 63 8.04 12.17 17.49
N PHE A 64 6.71 11.99 17.48
CA PHE A 64 6.09 10.94 16.68
C PHE A 64 6.37 11.11 15.19
N GLU A 65 6.11 12.29 14.65
CA GLU A 65 6.30 12.58 13.23
C GLU A 65 7.76 12.47 12.78
N ARG A 66 8.70 12.95 13.60
CA ARG A 66 10.11 12.98 13.23
C ARG A 66 10.85 11.67 13.48
N ASP A 67 10.59 11.02 14.61
CA ASP A 67 11.46 9.96 15.14
C ASP A 67 10.79 8.56 15.09
N CYS A 68 9.46 8.49 14.97
CA CYS A 68 8.73 7.23 15.06
C CYS A 68 8.00 6.85 13.78
N LEU A 69 7.44 7.85 13.06
CA LEU A 69 6.60 7.60 11.90
C LEU A 69 7.45 7.40 10.64
N VAL A 70 7.39 6.21 10.08
CA VAL A 70 8.02 5.87 8.79
C VAL A 70 6.93 5.73 7.75
N TYR A 71 6.97 6.54 6.68
CA TYR A 71 6.09 6.36 5.54
C TYR A 71 6.54 5.18 4.69
N LEU A 72 5.62 4.24 4.47
CA LEU A 72 5.83 3.09 3.61
C LEU A 72 5.59 3.46 2.15
N GLY A 73 4.63 4.35 1.89
CA GLY A 73 4.25 4.82 0.56
C GLY A 73 2.75 5.00 0.42
N THR A 74 2.25 4.83 -0.79
CA THR A 74 0.82 4.99 -1.10
C THR A 74 0.26 3.71 -1.73
N CYS A 75 -0.96 3.33 -1.38
CA CYS A 75 -1.71 2.24 -2.03
C CYS A 75 -2.87 2.83 -2.84
N ILE A 76 -2.99 2.40 -4.09
CA ILE A 76 -4.13 2.67 -4.98
C ILE A 76 -4.87 1.37 -5.18
N ALA A 77 -6.10 1.28 -4.66
CA ALA A 77 -6.88 0.05 -4.70
C ALA A 77 -8.32 0.30 -5.17
N ALA A 78 -8.73 -0.42 -6.19
CA ALA A 78 -10.08 -0.28 -6.75
C ALA A 78 -11.10 -1.09 -5.95
N LYS A 79 -12.21 -0.44 -5.55
CA LYS A 79 -13.40 -1.11 -5.07
C LYS A 79 -14.16 -1.71 -6.26
N GLY A 80 -14.58 -2.94 -6.14
CA GLY A 80 -15.34 -3.68 -7.14
C GLY A 80 -14.77 -5.09 -7.35
N LEU A 81 -15.52 -5.87 -8.09
CA LEU A 81 -15.15 -7.24 -8.47
C LEU A 81 -15.18 -7.36 -10.00
N GLY A 82 -14.27 -8.15 -10.53
CA GLY A 82 -14.11 -8.37 -11.96
C GLY A 82 -13.76 -9.80 -12.32
N LYS A 83 -13.43 -10.00 -13.57
CA LYS A 83 -12.85 -11.26 -14.05
C LYS A 83 -11.34 -11.11 -14.10
N GLU A 84 -10.64 -12.12 -13.61
CA GLU A 84 -9.18 -12.16 -13.59
C GLU A 84 -8.57 -11.84 -14.96
N GLY A 85 -7.53 -11.01 -14.95
CA GLY A 85 -6.86 -10.54 -16.14
C GLY A 85 -7.63 -9.50 -16.98
N LYS A 86 -8.81 -9.04 -16.54
CA LYS A 86 -9.53 -7.95 -17.21
C LYS A 86 -9.20 -6.60 -16.58
N PRO A 87 -9.13 -5.51 -17.38
CA PRO A 87 -8.79 -4.19 -16.86
C PRO A 87 -9.71 -3.73 -15.74
N CYS A 88 -9.11 -3.33 -14.61
CA CYS A 88 -9.77 -2.63 -13.51
C CYS A 88 -9.71 -1.13 -13.71
N PHE A 89 -8.52 -0.61 -13.98
CA PHE A 89 -8.29 0.80 -14.25
C PHE A 89 -6.97 1.00 -14.98
N SER A 90 -6.89 2.06 -15.78
CA SER A 90 -5.63 2.60 -16.27
C SER A 90 -5.14 3.71 -15.36
N TRP A 91 -3.82 3.92 -15.30
CA TRP A 91 -3.21 4.94 -14.47
C TRP A 91 -2.05 5.63 -15.18
N THR A 92 -1.83 6.88 -14.80
CA THR A 92 -0.70 7.68 -15.27
C THR A 92 -0.14 8.47 -14.11
N LEU A 93 1.18 8.37 -13.90
CA LEU A 93 1.96 9.16 -12.95
C LEU A 93 2.66 10.30 -13.66
N SER A 94 2.67 11.46 -13.04
CA SER A 94 3.39 12.65 -13.50
C SER A 94 3.98 13.41 -12.30
N GLY A 95 5.27 13.64 -12.31
CA GLY A 95 5.99 14.30 -11.22
C GLY A 95 7.44 13.83 -11.14
N ASP A 96 7.92 13.52 -9.95
CA ASP A 96 9.28 13.00 -9.75
C ASP A 96 9.45 11.62 -10.39
N VAL A 97 8.37 10.84 -10.47
CA VAL A 97 8.28 9.59 -11.21
C VAL A 97 7.24 9.74 -12.31
N ASN A 98 7.60 9.35 -13.55
CA ASN A 98 6.70 9.37 -14.69
C ASN A 98 6.55 7.95 -15.24
N ALA A 99 5.34 7.43 -15.17
CA ALA A 99 4.98 6.09 -15.62
C ALA A 99 3.50 6.00 -15.99
N SER A 100 3.11 4.98 -16.69
CA SER A 100 1.70 4.69 -16.97
C SER A 100 1.50 3.19 -17.17
N GLY A 101 0.31 2.72 -16.86
CA GLY A 101 -0.02 1.31 -16.99
C GLY A 101 -1.51 1.04 -16.92
N THR A 102 -1.83 -0.25 -17.00
CA THR A 102 -3.18 -0.77 -16.80
C THR A 102 -3.12 -1.86 -15.74
N CYS A 103 -3.83 -1.66 -14.64
CA CYS A 103 -4.00 -2.64 -13.61
C CYS A 103 -5.19 -3.55 -13.97
N ASN A 104 -4.96 -4.85 -14.06
CA ASN A 104 -6.04 -5.81 -14.30
C ASN A 104 -6.55 -6.40 -12.98
N PHE A 105 -7.72 -6.99 -13.02
CA PHE A 105 -8.26 -7.69 -11.86
C PHE A 105 -7.39 -8.92 -11.52
N GLY A 106 -6.94 -8.97 -10.27
CA GLY A 106 -5.99 -9.95 -9.76
C GLY A 106 -4.55 -9.44 -9.70
N ASP A 107 -4.21 -8.33 -10.37
CA ASP A 107 -2.85 -7.79 -10.36
C ASP A 107 -2.53 -7.07 -9.04
N LEU A 108 -1.27 -7.18 -8.65
CA LEU A 108 -0.66 -6.40 -7.58
C LEU A 108 0.73 -5.99 -8.05
N GLU A 109 0.97 -4.69 -8.15
CA GLU A 109 2.22 -4.13 -8.68
C GLU A 109 2.84 -3.17 -7.68
N LEU A 110 4.17 -3.19 -7.58
CA LEU A 110 4.96 -2.24 -6.81
C LEU A 110 5.74 -1.35 -7.78
N ILE A 111 5.55 -0.03 -7.64
CA ILE A 111 6.29 0.97 -8.40
C ILE A 111 7.28 1.63 -7.45
N GLU A 112 8.56 1.56 -7.78
CA GLU A 112 9.61 2.20 -7.02
C GLU A 112 9.41 3.71 -6.95
N MET A 113 9.29 4.22 -5.72
CA MET A 113 9.10 5.62 -5.43
C MET A 113 9.65 5.93 -4.04
N GLY A 114 10.78 6.60 -3.98
CA GLY A 114 11.52 6.85 -2.73
C GLY A 114 10.78 7.81 -1.77
N PRO A 115 11.26 7.92 -0.52
CA PRO A 115 10.58 8.67 0.56
C PRO A 115 10.33 10.16 0.26
N GLU A 116 11.23 10.80 -0.49
CA GLU A 116 11.15 12.23 -0.84
C GLU A 116 10.45 12.49 -2.18
N GLN A 117 10.08 11.42 -2.91
CA GLN A 117 9.44 11.56 -4.20
C GLN A 117 7.93 11.71 -4.07
N THR A 118 7.38 12.59 -4.89
CA THR A 118 5.96 12.84 -5.02
C THR A 118 5.55 12.83 -6.49
N ALA A 119 4.31 12.48 -6.75
CA ALA A 119 3.74 12.53 -8.08
C ALA A 119 2.23 12.74 -8.02
N THR A 120 1.66 13.14 -9.13
CA THR A 120 0.21 13.14 -9.34
C THR A 120 -0.17 11.87 -10.08
N ILE A 121 -1.01 11.04 -9.49
CA ILE A 121 -1.60 9.89 -10.19
C ILE A 121 -2.99 10.24 -10.71
N THR A 122 -3.21 9.95 -11.98
CA THR A 122 -4.52 10.01 -12.62
C THR A 122 -4.97 8.60 -12.94
N CYS A 123 -6.12 8.19 -12.42
CA CYS A 123 -6.69 6.87 -12.64
C CYS A 123 -8.03 6.95 -13.36
N GLU A 124 -8.22 6.07 -14.34
CA GLU A 124 -9.47 5.93 -15.10
C GLU A 124 -10.04 4.52 -14.85
N PRO A 125 -10.97 4.37 -13.88
CA PRO A 125 -11.58 3.09 -13.58
C PRO A 125 -12.43 2.57 -14.73
N ALA A 126 -12.37 1.26 -14.98
CA ALA A 126 -13.32 0.59 -15.85
C ALA A 126 -14.72 0.55 -15.19
N ARG A 127 -15.75 0.33 -16.01
CA ARG A 127 -17.12 0.18 -15.49
C ARG A 127 -17.20 -0.97 -14.48
N GLY A 128 -17.75 -0.70 -13.31
CA GLY A 128 -17.84 -1.66 -12.20
C GLY A 128 -16.79 -1.42 -11.12
N PHE A 129 -15.81 -0.54 -11.36
CA PHE A 129 -14.79 -0.19 -10.39
C PHE A 129 -14.87 1.26 -9.94
N ASP A 130 -14.48 1.51 -8.68
CA ASP A 130 -14.49 2.83 -8.05
C ASP A 130 -13.16 3.04 -7.30
N LEU A 131 -12.54 4.19 -7.52
CA LEU A 131 -11.32 4.62 -6.84
C LEU A 131 -11.54 5.82 -5.91
N GLY A 132 -12.78 5.96 -5.37
CA GLY A 132 -13.19 7.04 -4.47
C GLY A 132 -13.90 8.20 -5.15
N GLY A 133 -13.94 8.26 -6.48
CA GLY A 133 -14.69 9.26 -7.24
C GLY A 133 -16.10 8.84 -7.66
N GLY A 134 -16.45 7.58 -7.44
CA GLY A 134 -17.66 6.93 -7.95
C GLY A 134 -17.36 5.98 -9.11
N ASN A 135 -18.27 5.04 -9.36
CA ASN A 135 -18.12 3.98 -10.36
C ASN A 135 -17.75 4.53 -11.74
N GLY A 136 -16.63 4.05 -12.28
CA GLY A 136 -16.11 4.43 -13.61
C GLY A 136 -15.69 5.88 -13.75
N LYS A 137 -15.61 6.64 -12.66
CA LYS A 137 -15.20 8.04 -12.72
C LYS A 137 -13.71 8.21 -12.53
N LYS A 138 -13.11 9.00 -13.42
CA LYS A 138 -11.73 9.42 -13.35
C LYS A 138 -11.43 10.15 -12.04
N VAL A 139 -10.33 9.80 -11.41
CA VAL A 139 -9.82 10.44 -10.19
C VAL A 139 -8.38 10.89 -10.40
N THR A 140 -7.99 11.95 -9.69
CA THR A 140 -6.62 12.46 -9.65
C THR A 140 -6.24 12.73 -8.20
N ASN A 141 -5.13 12.17 -7.77
CA ASN A 141 -4.64 12.29 -6.39
C ASN A 141 -3.13 12.60 -6.40
N GLU A 142 -2.68 13.31 -5.38
CA GLU A 142 -1.27 13.37 -5.05
C GLU A 142 -0.88 12.08 -4.32
N VAL A 143 0.23 11.48 -4.73
CA VAL A 143 0.81 10.29 -4.12
C VAL A 143 2.23 10.59 -3.69
N ARG A 144 2.64 9.93 -2.63
CA ARG A 144 4.00 10.01 -2.11
C ARG A 144 4.64 8.63 -2.08
N GLY A 145 5.91 8.60 -2.31
CA GLY A 145 6.71 7.41 -2.10
C GLY A 145 6.97 7.12 -0.63
N GLY A 146 7.85 6.20 -0.38
CA GLY A 146 8.21 5.77 0.95
C GLY A 146 9.31 4.72 0.91
N THR A 147 9.46 3.98 2.01
CA THR A 147 10.42 2.87 2.08
C THR A 147 9.99 1.65 1.24
N VAL A 148 8.73 1.60 0.83
CA VAL A 148 8.17 0.57 -0.06
C VAL A 148 7.91 1.15 -1.45
N GLY A 149 7.19 2.27 -1.54
CA GLY A 149 6.85 2.92 -2.81
C GLY A 149 5.35 3.02 -3.06
N LEU A 150 4.95 3.00 -4.33
CA LEU A 150 3.54 3.06 -4.73
C LEU A 150 3.03 1.66 -5.08
N VAL A 151 2.01 1.21 -4.36
CA VAL A 151 1.33 -0.07 -4.60
C VAL A 151 0.08 0.15 -5.43
N ILE A 152 -0.01 -0.53 -6.57
CA ILE A 152 -1.18 -0.57 -7.45
C ILE A 152 -1.87 -1.91 -7.23
N ASP A 153 -3.08 -1.90 -6.66
CA ASP A 153 -3.80 -3.10 -6.22
C ASP A 153 -5.11 -3.29 -6.99
N GLY A 154 -5.12 -4.25 -7.90
CA GLY A 154 -6.27 -4.68 -8.70
C GLY A 154 -6.98 -5.92 -8.16
N ARG A 155 -6.65 -6.42 -6.98
CA ARG A 155 -7.20 -7.66 -6.41
C ARG A 155 -8.68 -7.55 -6.02
N GLY A 156 -9.24 -6.35 -6.13
CA GLY A 156 -10.63 -6.07 -5.79
C GLY A 156 -10.88 -5.77 -4.32
N ARG A 157 -12.07 -5.25 -4.04
CA ARG A 157 -12.57 -5.02 -2.66
C ARG A 157 -14.04 -5.43 -2.60
N PRO A 158 -14.40 -6.40 -1.75
CA PRO A 158 -13.51 -7.18 -0.87
C PRO A 158 -12.48 -7.99 -1.67
N LEU A 159 -11.37 -8.35 -1.00
CA LEU A 159 -10.28 -9.12 -1.62
C LEU A 159 -10.80 -10.44 -2.18
N GLY A 160 -10.71 -10.60 -3.50
CA GLY A 160 -11.13 -11.81 -4.20
C GLY A 160 -9.97 -12.79 -4.36
N LEU A 161 -10.11 -13.99 -3.78
CA LEU A 161 -9.20 -15.09 -4.07
C LEU A 161 -9.81 -15.99 -5.12
N PRO A 162 -9.03 -16.51 -6.09
CA PRO A 162 -9.52 -17.52 -7.02
C PRO A 162 -10.04 -18.76 -6.28
N GLU A 163 -11.19 -19.30 -6.73
CA GLU A 163 -11.79 -20.51 -6.15
C GLU A 163 -10.94 -21.74 -6.43
N ASP A 164 -10.30 -21.80 -7.59
CA ASP A 164 -9.39 -22.88 -7.94
C ASP A 164 -8.10 -22.78 -7.12
N ARG A 165 -7.76 -23.88 -6.44
CA ARG A 165 -6.61 -23.94 -5.53
C ARG A 165 -5.27 -23.69 -6.23
N GLN A 166 -5.10 -24.19 -7.45
CA GLN A 166 -3.84 -24.04 -8.18
C GLN A 166 -3.68 -22.58 -8.64
N GLN A 167 -4.75 -22.00 -9.16
CA GLN A 167 -4.78 -20.60 -9.55
C GLN A 167 -4.56 -19.67 -8.36
N CYS A 168 -5.20 -19.94 -7.21
CA CYS A 168 -4.98 -19.20 -5.98
C CYS A 168 -3.51 -19.23 -5.54
N GLN A 169 -2.86 -20.40 -5.57
CA GLN A 169 -1.44 -20.52 -5.24
C GLN A 169 -0.54 -19.75 -6.23
N MET A 170 -0.87 -19.78 -7.51
CA MET A 170 -0.12 -19.02 -8.53
C MET A 170 -0.26 -17.52 -8.30
N SER A 171 -1.48 -17.02 -8.08
CA SER A 171 -1.72 -15.59 -7.80
C SER A 171 -0.98 -15.14 -6.55
N MET A 172 -1.06 -15.90 -5.45
CA MET A 172 -0.34 -15.59 -4.21
C MET A 172 1.19 -15.54 -4.42
N LYS A 173 1.74 -16.48 -5.19
CA LYS A 173 3.16 -16.49 -5.51
C LYS A 173 3.56 -15.23 -6.29
N THR A 174 2.79 -14.88 -7.31
CA THR A 174 3.03 -13.65 -8.09
C THR A 174 2.95 -12.39 -7.22
N TRP A 175 1.98 -12.29 -6.30
CA TRP A 175 1.88 -11.15 -5.38
C TRP A 175 3.07 -11.06 -4.43
N VAL A 176 3.56 -12.19 -3.93
CA VAL A 176 4.76 -12.28 -3.08
C VAL A 176 6.00 -11.78 -3.84
N GLU A 177 6.15 -12.23 -5.11
CA GLU A 177 7.25 -11.81 -5.97
C GLU A 177 7.17 -10.33 -6.33
N ASN A 178 6.01 -9.86 -6.79
CA ASN A 178 5.80 -8.46 -7.18
C ASN A 178 5.97 -7.47 -6.01
N MET A 179 5.65 -7.89 -4.79
CA MET A 179 5.85 -7.09 -3.58
C MET A 179 7.24 -7.28 -2.95
N ALA A 180 8.11 -8.09 -3.53
CA ALA A 180 9.44 -8.40 -3.02
C ALA A 180 9.45 -8.76 -1.52
N LEU A 181 8.51 -9.64 -1.08
CA LEU A 181 8.31 -9.88 0.35
C LEU A 181 9.45 -10.64 1.02
N TYR A 182 10.27 -11.38 0.27
CA TYR A 182 11.30 -12.29 0.80
C TYR A 182 12.69 -12.11 0.18
N GLU A 183 12.94 -11.10 -0.64
CA GLU A 183 14.26 -10.88 -1.28
C GLU A 183 15.39 -10.73 -0.28
N GLU A 184 15.16 -10.14 0.89
CA GLU A 184 16.16 -9.99 1.94
C GLU A 184 16.54 -11.31 2.64
N MET A 185 15.64 -12.30 2.62
CA MET A 185 15.89 -13.60 3.28
C MET A 185 16.84 -14.50 2.48
N GLU A 186 16.85 -14.42 1.15
CA GLU A 186 17.76 -15.21 0.33
C GLU A 186 19.23 -14.76 0.48
N GLN A 187 19.46 -13.46 0.66
CA GLN A 187 20.81 -12.93 0.87
C GLN A 187 21.38 -13.30 2.26
N ALA A 188 20.53 -13.40 3.28
CA ALA A 188 20.95 -13.79 4.64
C ALA A 188 21.33 -15.28 4.74
N VAL A 189 20.69 -16.14 3.95
CA VAL A 189 20.98 -17.61 3.94
C VAL A 189 22.24 -17.94 3.17
N VAL A 190 22.63 -17.12 2.18
CA VAL A 190 23.85 -17.34 1.37
C VAL A 190 25.12 -16.87 2.11
N THR A 191 24.98 -16.02 3.14
CA THR A 191 26.11 -15.46 3.92
C THR A 191 26.30 -16.11 5.30
N ALA A 192 25.52 -17.10 5.66
CA ALA A 192 25.62 -17.89 6.89
C ALA A 192 26.15 -19.30 6.61
#